data_07acb7cec5bf3312071b3bf2af24c05a
#
_entry.id   07acb7cec5bf3312071b3bf2af24c05a
#
_cell.length_a   1.000
_cell.length_b   1.000
_cell.length_c   1.000
_cell.angle_alpha   90.00
_cell.angle_beta   90.00
_cell.angle_gamma   90.00
#
_symmetry.space_group_name_H-M   'P 1'
#
loop_
_entity.id
_entity.type
_entity.pdbx_description
1 polymer ?
#
loop_
_entity_poly.entity_id
_entity_poly.type
_entity_poly.pdbx_seq_one_letter_code
_entity_poly.pdbx_strand_id
1 'polypeptide(L)'
;MLINEVCKECNLTKKAVEYYTEQGLIQPRITENGYRQFSETDALKLKRIAVLRGLGFSVPEIRTILENDSRTAIYDVLNRKELEIVELQTKQALIKQLAESGDWEQIERQVEALQNKQSILNRILDKFPGFYGKFVCLHFAPFLSEAITTNEQREAFETIIRYLDGISIAVPSDVQQYLDEIRENADAAVTQSASAALAAAMADPEKYIHDNKELLEHYRAVVESEEYKASPAYRLQEYLKQFQRESGYNDVFIPAMQRLSPAYCEYHKSLQAANEVFLRHFL
;
A
#
# COMPACT_ATOMS: atom_id res chain seq x y z
N MET A 1 -12.95 -38.49 2.42
CA MET A 1 -14.14 -38.05 3.18
C MET A 1 -15.26 -37.66 2.23
N LEU A 2 -16.50 -37.93 2.60
CA LEU A 2 -17.68 -37.39 1.89
C LEU A 2 -17.99 -35.98 2.36
N ILE A 3 -18.82 -35.26 1.61
CA ILE A 3 -19.13 -33.85 1.88
C ILE A 3 -19.64 -33.58 3.31
N ASN A 4 -20.45 -34.46 3.87
CA ASN A 4 -20.98 -34.30 5.23
C ASN A 4 -19.89 -34.48 6.29
N GLU A 5 -18.88 -35.32 6.04
CA GLU A 5 -17.76 -35.55 6.96
C GLU A 5 -16.83 -34.33 6.95
N VAL A 6 -16.45 -33.85 5.77
CA VAL A 6 -15.57 -32.69 5.65
C VAL A 6 -16.24 -31.41 6.17
N CYS A 7 -17.56 -31.26 6.00
CA CYS A 7 -18.29 -30.13 6.59
C CYS A 7 -18.20 -30.11 8.12
N LYS A 8 -18.35 -31.28 8.76
CA LYS A 8 -18.24 -31.40 10.23
C LYS A 8 -16.81 -31.12 10.69
N GLU A 9 -15.80 -31.68 9.99
CA GLU A 9 -14.40 -31.53 10.34
C GLU A 9 -13.90 -30.09 10.19
N CYS A 10 -14.36 -29.37 9.15
CA CYS A 10 -13.93 -27.99 8.86
C CYS A 10 -14.87 -26.93 9.45
N ASN A 11 -15.94 -27.31 10.13
CA ASN A 11 -16.99 -26.42 10.66
C ASN A 11 -17.55 -25.50 9.55
N LEU A 12 -17.84 -26.08 8.37
CA LEU A 12 -18.38 -25.38 7.21
C LEU A 12 -19.74 -25.94 6.81
N THR A 13 -20.60 -25.08 6.25
CA THR A 13 -21.84 -25.54 5.65
C THR A 13 -21.59 -26.25 4.31
N LYS A 14 -22.46 -27.18 3.92
CA LYS A 14 -22.40 -27.84 2.63
C LYS A 14 -22.34 -26.83 1.48
N LYS A 15 -23.19 -25.78 1.53
CA LYS A 15 -23.22 -24.71 0.55
C LYS A 15 -21.88 -23.98 0.44
N ALA A 16 -21.19 -23.76 1.55
CA ALA A 16 -19.86 -23.13 1.55
C ALA A 16 -18.82 -24.02 0.87
N VAL A 17 -18.80 -25.33 1.17
CA VAL A 17 -17.88 -26.28 0.54
C VAL A 17 -18.15 -26.40 -0.96
N GLU A 18 -19.41 -26.45 -1.38
CA GLU A 18 -19.81 -26.46 -2.79
C GLU A 18 -19.35 -25.17 -3.49
N TYR A 19 -19.57 -24.01 -2.89
CA TYR A 19 -19.13 -22.72 -3.40
C TYR A 19 -17.60 -22.65 -3.59
N TYR A 20 -16.81 -23.08 -2.60
CA TYR A 20 -15.34 -23.08 -2.73
C TYR A 20 -14.83 -24.05 -3.78
N THR A 21 -15.57 -25.17 -4.01
CA THR A 21 -15.29 -26.09 -5.10
C THR A 21 -15.58 -25.42 -6.46
N GLU A 22 -16.72 -24.77 -6.61
CA GLU A 22 -17.09 -24.02 -7.82
C GLU A 22 -16.11 -22.87 -8.11
N GLN A 23 -15.63 -22.23 -7.08
CA GLN A 23 -14.60 -21.20 -7.21
C GLN A 23 -13.19 -21.77 -7.48
N GLY A 24 -13.02 -23.10 -7.53
CA GLY A 24 -11.75 -23.77 -7.84
C GLY A 24 -10.69 -23.66 -6.72
N LEU A 25 -11.08 -23.29 -5.50
CA LEU A 25 -10.15 -23.24 -4.35
C LEU A 25 -9.77 -24.64 -3.88
N ILE A 26 -10.64 -25.64 -4.09
CA ILE A 26 -10.43 -27.06 -3.85
C ILE A 26 -10.92 -27.86 -5.03
N GLN A 27 -10.34 -29.04 -5.25
CA GLN A 27 -10.66 -29.92 -6.39
C GLN A 27 -10.86 -31.36 -5.89
N PRO A 28 -12.02 -31.67 -5.27
CA PRO A 28 -12.29 -33.01 -4.79
C PRO A 28 -12.38 -34.00 -5.95
N ARG A 29 -11.92 -35.23 -5.74
CA ARG A 29 -12.03 -36.31 -6.71
C ARG A 29 -13.50 -36.74 -6.90
N ILE A 30 -13.94 -36.92 -8.12
CA ILE A 30 -15.25 -37.49 -8.42
C ILE A 30 -15.08 -39.01 -8.51
N THR A 31 -15.87 -39.76 -7.71
CA THR A 31 -15.90 -41.22 -7.77
C THR A 31 -16.70 -41.70 -8.97
N GLU A 32 -16.55 -42.99 -9.33
CA GLU A 32 -17.32 -43.63 -10.42
C GLU A 32 -18.83 -43.50 -10.25
N ASN A 33 -19.32 -43.39 -9.01
CA ASN A 33 -20.73 -43.17 -8.67
C ASN A 33 -21.14 -41.72 -8.67
N GLY A 34 -20.29 -40.78 -9.14
CA GLY A 34 -20.57 -39.35 -9.22
C GLY A 34 -20.47 -38.57 -7.91
N TYR A 35 -20.06 -39.21 -6.79
CA TYR A 35 -19.90 -38.52 -5.52
C TYR A 35 -18.55 -37.79 -5.43
N ARG A 36 -18.54 -36.62 -4.83
CA ARG A 36 -17.30 -35.86 -4.50
C ARG A 36 -16.62 -36.48 -3.27
N GLN A 37 -15.39 -36.89 -3.44
CA GLN A 37 -14.53 -37.42 -2.39
C GLN A 37 -13.41 -36.42 -2.06
N PHE A 38 -13.38 -35.95 -0.84
CA PHE A 38 -12.41 -34.98 -0.32
C PHE A 38 -11.22 -35.72 0.31
N SER A 39 -10.01 -35.30 -0.04
CA SER A 39 -8.76 -35.75 0.58
C SER A 39 -8.51 -35.05 1.91
N GLU A 40 -7.52 -35.51 2.67
CA GLU A 40 -7.04 -34.80 3.86
C GLU A 40 -6.46 -33.42 3.49
N THR A 41 -5.81 -33.33 2.34
CA THR A 41 -5.29 -32.06 1.80
C THR A 41 -6.41 -31.08 1.50
N ASP A 42 -7.54 -31.54 0.98
CA ASP A 42 -8.72 -30.69 0.75
C ASP A 42 -9.31 -30.21 2.08
N ALA A 43 -9.35 -31.05 3.09
CA ALA A 43 -9.81 -30.67 4.42
C ALA A 43 -8.91 -29.62 5.07
N LEU A 44 -7.59 -29.78 4.95
CA LEU A 44 -6.62 -28.76 5.44
C LEU A 44 -6.80 -27.43 4.69
N LYS A 45 -6.95 -27.45 3.38
CA LYS A 45 -7.24 -26.22 2.59
C LYS A 45 -8.56 -25.57 3.03
N LEU A 46 -9.63 -26.36 3.21
CA LEU A 46 -10.92 -25.85 3.68
C LEU A 46 -10.83 -25.20 5.07
N LYS A 47 -10.06 -25.77 5.99
CA LYS A 47 -9.78 -25.17 7.32
C LYS A 47 -9.08 -23.81 7.16
N ARG A 48 -8.04 -23.73 6.31
CA ARG A 48 -7.36 -22.45 6.01
C ARG A 48 -8.32 -21.42 5.40
N ILE A 49 -9.15 -21.85 4.42
CA ILE A 49 -10.18 -20.99 3.80
C ILE A 49 -11.15 -20.47 4.86
N ALA A 50 -11.63 -21.33 5.77
CA ALA A 50 -12.55 -20.93 6.83
C ALA A 50 -11.93 -19.86 7.76
N VAL A 51 -10.67 -20.02 8.15
CA VAL A 51 -9.93 -19.03 8.96
C VAL A 51 -9.82 -17.70 8.19
N LEU A 52 -9.35 -17.73 6.93
CA LEU A 52 -9.16 -16.53 6.13
C LEU A 52 -10.51 -15.80 5.89
N ARG A 53 -11.59 -16.55 5.64
CA ARG A 53 -12.95 -15.96 5.54
C ARG A 53 -13.40 -15.33 6.84
N GLY A 54 -13.12 -15.97 7.98
CA GLY A 54 -13.40 -15.41 9.32
C GLY A 54 -12.65 -14.11 9.59
N LEU A 55 -11.46 -13.95 9.01
CA LEU A 55 -10.65 -12.73 9.06
C LEU A 55 -11.07 -11.68 8.00
N GLY A 56 -12.07 -11.98 7.15
CA GLY A 56 -12.62 -11.04 6.17
C GLY A 56 -11.91 -11.03 4.81
N PHE A 57 -11.08 -12.04 4.51
CA PHE A 57 -10.47 -12.18 3.18
C PHE A 57 -11.53 -12.51 2.11
N SER A 58 -11.42 -11.90 0.96
CA SER A 58 -12.21 -12.24 -0.23
C SER A 58 -11.74 -13.56 -0.87
N VAL A 59 -12.58 -14.16 -1.72
CA VAL A 59 -12.21 -15.40 -2.44
C VAL A 59 -11.00 -15.23 -3.36
N PRO A 60 -10.87 -14.14 -4.13
CA PRO A 60 -9.66 -13.88 -4.93
C PRO A 60 -8.39 -13.79 -4.07
N GLU A 61 -8.43 -13.07 -2.94
CA GLU A 61 -7.28 -12.95 -2.01
C GLU A 61 -6.89 -14.31 -1.43
N ILE A 62 -7.88 -15.13 -1.03
CA ILE A 62 -7.63 -16.49 -0.53
C ILE A 62 -6.97 -17.36 -1.61
N ARG A 63 -7.40 -17.23 -2.87
CA ARG A 63 -6.78 -17.96 -3.99
C ARG A 63 -5.31 -17.62 -4.11
N THR A 64 -4.97 -16.33 -4.14
CA THR A 64 -3.58 -15.86 -4.23
C THR A 64 -2.71 -16.40 -3.09
N ILE A 65 -3.26 -16.41 -1.86
CA ILE A 65 -2.55 -16.95 -0.68
C ILE A 65 -2.31 -18.46 -0.81
N LEU A 66 -3.33 -19.22 -1.25
CA LEU A 66 -3.24 -20.67 -1.32
C LEU A 66 -2.36 -21.16 -2.48
N GLU A 67 -2.27 -20.40 -3.58
CA GLU A 67 -1.46 -20.75 -4.76
C GLU A 67 0.02 -20.44 -4.55
N ASN A 68 0.35 -19.34 -3.87
CA ASN A 68 1.72 -18.85 -3.80
C ASN A 68 2.38 -19.05 -2.42
N ASP A 69 1.62 -19.54 -1.42
CA ASP A 69 2.01 -19.54 0.02
C ASP A 69 2.59 -18.17 0.44
N SER A 70 2.06 -17.10 -0.16
CA SER A 70 2.65 -15.76 -0.15
C SER A 70 2.22 -14.97 1.08
N ARG A 71 3.16 -14.67 1.95
CA ARG A 71 2.96 -13.71 3.04
C ARG A 71 2.62 -12.32 2.51
N THR A 72 3.13 -11.95 1.34
CA THR A 72 2.85 -10.65 0.69
C THR A 72 1.37 -10.43 0.49
N ALA A 73 0.62 -11.43 -0.02
CA ALA A 73 -0.82 -11.33 -0.20
C ALA A 73 -1.58 -11.12 1.13
N ILE A 74 -1.09 -11.70 2.23
CA ILE A 74 -1.66 -11.47 3.57
C ILE A 74 -1.45 -10.02 4.00
N TYR A 75 -0.26 -9.47 3.75
CA TYR A 75 0.05 -8.08 4.10
C TYR A 75 -0.67 -7.06 3.22
N ASP A 76 -0.93 -7.36 1.95
CA ASP A 76 -1.76 -6.51 1.10
C ASP A 76 -3.17 -6.36 1.68
N VAL A 77 -3.75 -7.47 2.14
CA VAL A 77 -5.05 -7.43 2.82
C VAL A 77 -4.95 -6.68 4.16
N LEU A 78 -3.89 -6.89 4.94
CA LEU A 78 -3.67 -6.15 6.18
C LEU A 78 -3.59 -4.64 5.93
N ASN A 79 -2.81 -4.20 4.94
CA ASN A 79 -2.70 -2.78 4.59
C ASN A 79 -4.06 -2.17 4.21
N ARG A 80 -4.87 -2.89 3.42
CA ARG A 80 -6.24 -2.46 3.08
C ARG A 80 -7.14 -2.38 4.31
N LYS A 81 -7.06 -3.37 5.22
CA LYS A 81 -7.82 -3.35 6.47
C LYS A 81 -7.42 -2.19 7.39
N GLU A 82 -6.14 -1.84 7.45
CA GLU A 82 -5.67 -0.66 8.20
C GLU A 82 -6.26 0.64 7.61
N LEU A 83 -6.32 0.79 6.28
CA LEU A 83 -6.98 1.93 5.63
C LEU A 83 -8.49 1.94 5.91
N GLU A 84 -9.18 0.79 5.85
CA GLU A 84 -10.60 0.68 6.18
C GLU A 84 -10.87 1.10 7.64
N ILE A 85 -10.02 0.72 8.59
CA ILE A 85 -10.13 1.13 9.99
C ILE A 85 -10.02 2.64 10.13
N VAL A 86 -9.02 3.26 9.50
CA VAL A 86 -8.84 4.73 9.52
C VAL A 86 -10.06 5.43 8.90
N GLU A 87 -10.58 4.90 7.80
CA GLU A 87 -11.79 5.41 7.15
C GLU A 87 -13.01 5.34 8.08
N LEU A 88 -13.22 4.19 8.74
CA LEU A 88 -14.33 4.01 9.68
C LEU A 88 -14.22 4.95 10.87
N GLN A 89 -13.02 5.16 11.42
CA GLN A 89 -12.77 6.11 12.50
C GLN A 89 -13.08 7.55 12.06
N THR A 90 -12.70 7.91 10.83
CA THR A 90 -13.01 9.22 10.25
C THR A 90 -14.53 9.38 10.07
N LYS A 91 -15.21 8.39 9.51
CA LYS A 91 -16.69 8.41 9.39
C LYS A 91 -17.39 8.53 10.74
N GLN A 92 -16.89 7.82 11.75
CA GLN A 92 -17.42 7.92 13.11
C GLN A 92 -17.28 9.37 13.67
N ALA A 93 -16.12 10.00 13.46
CA ALA A 93 -15.90 11.37 13.86
C ALA A 93 -16.85 12.35 13.13
N LEU A 94 -17.07 12.16 11.83
CA LEU A 94 -18.02 12.96 11.04
C LEU A 94 -19.47 12.79 11.51
N ILE A 95 -19.90 11.56 11.86
CA ILE A 95 -21.23 11.31 12.42
C ILE A 95 -21.40 12.06 13.75
N LYS A 96 -20.38 12.02 14.61
CA LYS A 96 -20.39 12.75 15.88
C LYS A 96 -20.50 14.26 15.65
N GLN A 97 -19.69 14.79 14.74
CA GLN A 97 -19.72 16.21 14.38
C GLN A 97 -21.10 16.63 13.84
N LEU A 98 -21.71 15.81 12.96
CA LEU A 98 -23.05 16.07 12.44
C LEU A 98 -24.10 16.10 13.57
N ALA A 99 -24.01 15.16 14.52
CA ALA A 99 -24.93 15.12 15.66
C ALA A 99 -24.79 16.34 16.58
N GLU A 100 -23.57 16.91 16.71
CA GLU A 100 -23.30 18.07 17.55
C GLU A 100 -23.63 19.40 16.85
N SER A 101 -23.27 19.54 15.56
CA SER A 101 -23.38 20.81 14.83
C SER A 101 -24.66 20.95 14.00
N GLY A 102 -25.21 19.85 13.49
CA GLY A 102 -26.31 19.86 12.51
C GLY A 102 -25.93 20.46 11.14
N ASP A 103 -24.63 20.73 10.88
CA ASP A 103 -24.14 21.37 9.65
C ASP A 103 -23.92 20.35 8.52
N TRP A 104 -25.00 20.09 7.78
CA TRP A 104 -25.01 19.14 6.66
C TRP A 104 -24.07 19.54 5.53
N GLU A 105 -23.95 20.83 5.22
CA GLU A 105 -23.11 21.32 4.12
C GLU A 105 -21.62 21.10 4.41
N GLN A 106 -21.21 21.33 5.65
CA GLN A 106 -19.85 21.07 6.09
C GLN A 106 -19.54 19.56 6.03
N ILE A 107 -20.46 18.72 6.51
CA ILE A 107 -20.27 17.26 6.50
C ILE A 107 -20.24 16.72 5.06
N GLU A 108 -21.08 17.21 4.15
CA GLU A 108 -21.06 16.81 2.75
C GLU A 108 -19.67 17.02 2.12
N ARG A 109 -19.08 18.21 2.30
CA ARG A 109 -17.71 18.50 1.83
C ARG A 109 -16.66 17.56 2.41
N GLN A 110 -16.76 17.24 3.71
CA GLN A 110 -15.81 16.35 4.37
C GLN A 110 -15.97 14.89 3.92
N VAL A 111 -17.19 14.43 3.65
CA VAL A 111 -17.45 13.10 3.10
C VAL A 111 -16.91 13.00 1.67
N GLU A 112 -17.11 14.01 0.83
CA GLU A 112 -16.53 14.05 -0.52
C GLU A 112 -14.99 13.98 -0.48
N ALA A 113 -14.36 14.77 0.39
CA ALA A 113 -12.91 14.74 0.58
C ALA A 113 -12.41 13.35 1.01
N LEU A 114 -13.10 12.70 1.94
CA LEU A 114 -12.80 11.33 2.38
C LEU A 114 -12.89 10.33 1.22
N GLN A 115 -13.96 10.40 0.41
CA GLN A 115 -14.16 9.51 -0.74
C GLN A 115 -13.07 9.70 -1.80
N ASN A 116 -12.71 10.95 -2.10
CA ASN A 116 -11.65 11.27 -3.06
C ASN A 116 -10.29 10.74 -2.58
N LYS A 117 -9.96 10.94 -1.29
CA LYS A 117 -8.77 10.40 -0.66
C LYS A 117 -8.72 8.86 -0.79
N GLN A 118 -9.78 8.17 -0.41
CA GLN A 118 -9.85 6.71 -0.47
C GLN A 118 -9.73 6.19 -1.90
N SER A 119 -10.31 6.89 -2.86
CA SER A 119 -10.21 6.55 -4.28
C SER A 119 -8.76 6.54 -4.77
N ILE A 120 -7.94 7.51 -4.34
CA ILE A 120 -6.51 7.57 -4.70
C ILE A 120 -5.73 6.49 -3.94
N LEU A 121 -5.91 6.37 -2.62
CA LEU A 121 -5.15 5.44 -1.79
C LEU A 121 -5.38 3.98 -2.17
N ASN A 122 -6.62 3.60 -2.46
CA ASN A 122 -6.94 2.25 -2.91
C ASN A 122 -6.25 1.93 -4.24
N ARG A 123 -6.23 2.86 -5.20
CA ARG A 123 -5.53 2.67 -6.47
C ARG A 123 -4.01 2.56 -6.27
N ILE A 124 -3.44 3.34 -5.36
CA ILE A 124 -2.02 3.21 -5.01
C ILE A 124 -1.74 1.79 -4.50
N LEU A 125 -2.55 1.26 -3.56
CA LEU A 125 -2.37 -0.11 -3.06
C LEU A 125 -2.59 -1.17 -4.14
N ASP A 126 -3.51 -0.96 -5.07
CA ASP A 126 -3.75 -1.90 -6.17
C ASP A 126 -2.56 -1.96 -7.15
N LYS A 127 -1.85 -0.85 -7.33
CA LYS A 127 -0.71 -0.76 -8.27
C LYS A 127 0.64 -1.05 -7.63
N PHE A 128 0.79 -0.70 -6.36
CA PHE A 128 2.02 -0.88 -5.59
C PHE A 128 1.77 -1.84 -4.42
N PRO A 129 1.84 -3.16 -4.66
CA PRO A 129 1.55 -4.14 -3.61
C PRO A 129 2.59 -4.14 -2.49
N GLY A 130 2.21 -4.71 -1.35
CA GLY A 130 3.09 -4.95 -0.23
C GLY A 130 3.54 -3.69 0.51
N PHE A 131 4.78 -3.74 1.01
CA PHE A 131 5.36 -2.67 1.83
C PHE A 131 5.46 -1.34 1.08
N TYR A 132 5.81 -1.38 -0.22
CA TYR A 132 6.00 -0.16 -1.00
C TYR A 132 4.68 0.59 -1.23
N GLY A 133 3.59 -0.12 -1.49
CA GLY A 133 2.25 0.49 -1.61
C GLY A 133 1.82 1.18 -0.31
N LYS A 134 2.06 0.55 0.84
CA LYS A 134 1.81 1.17 2.14
C LYS A 134 2.65 2.43 2.35
N PHE A 135 3.94 2.38 2.02
CA PHE A 135 4.84 3.52 2.13
C PHE A 135 4.36 4.71 1.27
N VAL A 136 3.99 4.46 0.02
CA VAL A 136 3.47 5.49 -0.89
C VAL A 136 2.14 6.06 -0.37
N CYS A 137 1.24 5.22 0.15
CA CYS A 137 0.01 5.68 0.79
C CYS A 137 0.28 6.58 2.00
N LEU A 138 1.19 6.19 2.89
CA LEU A 138 1.56 7.00 4.07
C LEU A 138 2.17 8.35 3.67
N HIS A 139 2.94 8.38 2.57
CA HIS A 139 3.53 9.61 2.06
C HIS A 139 2.48 10.60 1.55
N PHE A 140 1.50 10.13 0.76
CA PHE A 140 0.51 11.02 0.13
C PHE A 140 -0.74 11.28 0.98
N ALA A 141 -1.12 10.37 1.87
CA ALA A 141 -2.35 10.48 2.66
C ALA A 141 -2.55 11.81 3.41
N PRO A 142 -1.52 12.45 4.00
CA PRO A 142 -1.67 13.75 4.67
C PRO A 142 -2.14 14.87 3.73
N PHE A 143 -1.75 14.80 2.46
CA PHE A 143 -2.02 15.83 1.45
C PHE A 143 -3.33 15.64 0.69
N LEU A 144 -4.08 14.59 0.97
CA LEU A 144 -5.33 14.24 0.31
C LEU A 144 -6.57 14.48 1.20
N SER A 145 -6.43 15.26 2.26
CA SER A 145 -7.51 15.41 3.28
C SER A 145 -8.40 16.63 3.04
N GLU A 146 -8.12 17.44 2.03
CA GLU A 146 -8.88 18.65 1.72
C GLU A 146 -9.93 18.38 0.64
N ALA A 147 -11.06 19.10 0.72
CA ALA A 147 -12.10 19.03 -0.30
C ALA A 147 -11.63 19.66 -1.61
N ILE A 148 -12.07 19.11 -2.73
CA ILE A 148 -11.86 19.68 -4.07
C ILE A 148 -12.83 20.85 -4.26
N THR A 149 -12.32 22.07 -4.33
CA THR A 149 -13.12 23.29 -4.38
C THR A 149 -13.03 24.01 -5.72
N THR A 150 -12.02 23.72 -6.54
CA THR A 150 -11.80 24.37 -7.82
C THR A 150 -11.85 23.39 -8.99
N ASN A 151 -12.12 23.90 -10.20
CA ASN A 151 -12.08 23.10 -11.41
C ASN A 151 -10.67 22.55 -11.69
N GLU A 152 -9.63 23.33 -11.39
CA GLU A 152 -8.24 22.90 -11.54
C GLU A 152 -7.91 21.70 -10.64
N GLN A 153 -8.37 21.72 -9.40
CA GLN A 153 -8.22 20.59 -8.49
C GLN A 153 -8.99 19.35 -8.99
N ARG A 154 -10.18 19.53 -9.55
CA ARG A 154 -10.97 18.44 -10.13
C ARG A 154 -10.28 17.79 -11.33
N GLU A 155 -9.75 18.58 -12.24
CA GLU A 155 -8.96 18.09 -13.38
C GLU A 155 -7.68 17.38 -12.91
N ALA A 156 -7.03 17.90 -11.87
CA ALA A 156 -5.86 17.28 -11.27
C ALA A 156 -6.20 15.92 -10.65
N PHE A 157 -7.30 15.82 -9.90
CA PHE A 157 -7.80 14.56 -9.36
C PHE A 157 -8.07 13.52 -10.45
N GLU A 158 -8.79 13.91 -11.52
CA GLU A 158 -9.07 13.01 -12.65
C GLU A 158 -7.77 12.56 -13.35
N THR A 159 -6.78 13.45 -13.43
CA THR A 159 -5.47 13.12 -13.99
C THR A 159 -4.73 12.09 -13.14
N ILE A 160 -4.76 12.22 -11.80
CA ILE A 160 -4.19 11.25 -10.87
C ILE A 160 -4.88 9.89 -11.01
N ILE A 161 -6.21 9.87 -11.04
CA ILE A 161 -6.99 8.64 -11.20
C ILE A 161 -6.63 7.95 -12.52
N ARG A 162 -6.63 8.69 -13.62
CA ARG A 162 -6.29 8.15 -14.96
C ARG A 162 -4.85 7.62 -15.01
N TYR A 163 -3.92 8.33 -14.40
CA TYR A 163 -2.53 7.89 -14.28
C TYR A 163 -2.44 6.57 -13.51
N LEU A 164 -3.03 6.49 -12.33
CA LEU A 164 -3.02 5.29 -11.50
C LEU A 164 -3.73 4.11 -12.17
N ASP A 165 -4.83 4.33 -12.87
CA ASP A 165 -5.53 3.27 -13.61
C ASP A 165 -4.68 2.76 -14.80
N GLY A 166 -3.90 3.64 -15.43
CA GLY A 166 -3.11 3.34 -16.63
C GLY A 166 -1.73 2.72 -16.39
N ILE A 167 -1.11 2.93 -15.21
CA ILE A 167 0.22 2.38 -14.95
C ILE A 167 0.19 0.87 -14.73
N SER A 168 1.25 0.21 -15.19
CA SER A 168 1.55 -1.18 -14.88
C SER A 168 2.91 -1.25 -14.21
N ILE A 169 2.98 -1.89 -13.06
CA ILE A 169 4.19 -2.02 -12.26
C ILE A 169 4.52 -3.50 -12.17
N ALA A 170 5.67 -3.86 -12.75
CA ALA A 170 6.21 -5.22 -12.66
C ALA A 170 7.48 -5.16 -11.79
N VAL A 171 7.31 -5.35 -10.48
CA VAL A 171 8.44 -5.39 -9.55
C VAL A 171 9.24 -6.68 -9.80
N PRO A 172 10.56 -6.61 -10.07
CA PRO A 172 11.41 -7.79 -10.20
C PRO A 172 11.35 -8.66 -8.93
N SER A 173 11.42 -9.98 -9.09
CA SER A 173 11.23 -10.93 -7.98
C SER A 173 12.25 -10.76 -6.85
N ASP A 174 13.49 -10.42 -7.17
CA ASP A 174 14.56 -10.15 -6.21
C ASP A 174 14.34 -8.83 -5.45
N VAL A 175 13.81 -7.81 -6.12
CA VAL A 175 13.41 -6.55 -5.48
C VAL A 175 12.19 -6.78 -4.58
N GLN A 176 11.23 -7.60 -5.02
CA GLN A 176 10.08 -7.96 -4.20
C GLN A 176 10.49 -8.71 -2.92
N GLN A 177 11.40 -9.68 -3.04
CA GLN A 177 11.93 -10.40 -1.89
C GLN A 177 12.61 -9.44 -0.90
N TYR A 178 13.42 -8.52 -1.39
CA TYR A 178 14.07 -7.52 -0.54
C TYR A 178 13.09 -6.58 0.16
N LEU A 179 12.02 -6.15 -0.51
CA LEU A 179 10.94 -5.37 0.11
C LEU A 179 10.23 -6.15 1.21
N ASP A 180 10.06 -7.46 1.05
CA ASP A 180 9.47 -8.34 2.06
C ASP A 180 10.41 -8.51 3.27
N GLU A 181 11.72 -8.61 3.06
CA GLU A 181 12.74 -8.66 4.12
C GLU A 181 12.81 -7.34 4.91
N ILE A 182 12.79 -6.19 4.22
CA ILE A 182 12.74 -4.87 4.89
C ILE A 182 11.52 -4.79 5.81
N ARG A 183 10.37 -5.23 5.33
CA ARG A 183 9.11 -5.19 6.07
C ARG A 183 9.18 -6.01 7.35
N GLU A 184 9.76 -7.21 7.30
CA GLU A 184 9.92 -8.08 8.49
C GLU A 184 10.80 -7.42 9.56
N ASN A 185 11.72 -6.55 9.13
CA ASN A 185 12.68 -5.85 9.99
C ASN A 185 12.32 -4.38 10.26
N ALA A 186 11.30 -3.83 9.56
CA ALA A 186 10.90 -2.43 9.74
C ALA A 186 10.08 -2.26 11.02
N ASP A 187 10.72 -1.76 12.06
CA ASP A 187 10.04 -1.28 13.27
C ASP A 187 9.35 0.07 12.98
N ALA A 188 8.19 0.30 13.58
CA ALA A 188 7.50 1.59 13.53
C ALA A 188 8.40 2.74 14.00
N ALA A 189 9.29 2.49 14.95
CA ALA A 189 10.29 3.43 15.44
C ALA A 189 11.26 3.86 14.34
N VAL A 190 11.68 2.97 13.44
CA VAL A 190 12.59 3.30 12.31
C VAL A 190 11.90 4.22 11.32
N THR A 191 10.64 3.93 10.98
CA THR A 191 9.85 4.77 10.06
C THR A 191 9.62 6.17 10.63
N GLN A 192 9.31 6.25 11.92
CA GLN A 192 9.13 7.54 12.62
C GLN A 192 10.43 8.34 12.68
N SER A 193 11.55 7.69 12.98
CA SER A 193 12.88 8.30 13.01
C SER A 193 13.28 8.85 11.64
N ALA A 194 13.07 8.08 10.56
CA ALA A 194 13.34 8.51 9.19
C ALA A 194 12.49 9.73 8.79
N SER A 195 11.20 9.74 9.16
CA SER A 195 10.30 10.87 8.89
C SER A 195 10.74 12.13 9.66
N ALA A 196 11.15 11.98 10.91
CA ALA A 196 11.66 13.11 11.71
C ALA A 196 12.99 13.66 11.16
N ALA A 197 13.89 12.78 10.71
CA ALA A 197 15.15 13.17 10.08
C ALA A 197 14.90 13.94 8.77
N LEU A 198 13.97 13.47 7.93
CA LEU A 198 13.59 14.18 6.70
C LEU A 198 12.97 15.55 6.99
N ALA A 199 12.08 15.64 7.97
CA ALA A 199 11.49 16.92 8.38
C ALA A 199 12.55 17.91 8.89
N ALA A 200 13.53 17.46 9.69
CA ALA A 200 14.64 18.28 10.15
C ALA A 200 15.54 18.74 9.01
N ALA A 201 15.86 17.85 8.06
CA ALA A 201 16.66 18.16 6.88
C ALA A 201 15.96 19.16 5.95
N MET A 202 14.63 19.12 5.84
CA MET A 202 13.85 20.09 5.07
C MET A 202 13.72 21.45 5.76
N ALA A 203 13.63 21.49 7.11
CA ALA A 203 13.47 22.71 7.86
C ALA A 203 14.72 23.59 7.83
N ASP A 204 15.90 23.00 7.97
CA ASP A 204 17.21 23.70 7.91
C ASP A 204 18.29 22.75 7.35
N PRO A 205 18.41 22.66 6.02
CA PRO A 205 19.33 21.73 5.36
C PRO A 205 20.81 21.94 5.72
N GLU A 206 21.26 23.19 5.83
CA GLU A 206 22.64 23.52 6.17
C GLU A 206 22.99 23.08 7.60
N LYS A 207 22.12 23.38 8.55
CA LYS A 207 22.27 22.93 9.94
C LYS A 207 22.24 21.40 10.02
N TYR A 208 21.30 20.75 9.33
CA TYR A 208 21.20 19.30 9.33
C TYR A 208 22.49 18.63 8.81
N ILE A 209 23.04 19.13 7.70
CA ILE A 209 24.31 18.66 7.14
C ILE A 209 25.45 18.85 8.13
N HIS A 210 25.52 20.03 8.77
CA HIS A 210 26.55 20.33 9.77
C HIS A 210 26.49 19.38 10.97
N ASP A 211 25.29 19.22 11.54
CA ASP A 211 25.05 18.44 12.76
C ASP A 211 25.19 16.91 12.52
N ASN A 212 25.01 16.45 11.28
CA ASN A 212 25.07 15.04 10.91
C ASN A 212 26.22 14.70 9.94
N LYS A 213 27.25 15.54 9.87
CA LYS A 213 28.33 15.43 8.87
C LYS A 213 28.97 14.04 8.83
N GLU A 214 29.37 13.50 9.97
CA GLU A 214 30.03 12.19 10.06
C GLU A 214 29.10 11.05 9.58
N LEU A 215 27.81 11.11 9.93
CA LEU A 215 26.80 10.15 9.49
C LEU A 215 26.61 10.20 7.97
N LEU A 216 26.54 11.41 7.39
CA LEU A 216 26.34 11.60 5.96
C LEU A 216 27.58 11.20 5.15
N GLU A 217 28.79 11.47 5.64
CA GLU A 217 30.04 11.01 5.03
C GLU A 217 30.15 9.48 5.08
N HIS A 218 29.78 8.86 6.19
CA HIS A 218 29.71 7.39 6.29
C HIS A 218 28.68 6.81 5.33
N TYR A 219 27.46 7.37 5.28
CA TYR A 219 26.42 6.95 4.35
C TYR A 219 26.89 7.04 2.90
N ARG A 220 27.55 8.15 2.52
CA ARG A 220 28.13 8.31 1.19
C ARG A 220 29.14 7.23 0.86
N ALA A 221 30.06 6.95 1.75
CA ALA A 221 31.07 5.91 1.57
C ALA A 221 30.41 4.52 1.37
N VAL A 222 29.33 4.22 2.11
CA VAL A 222 28.56 2.98 1.93
C VAL A 222 27.91 2.93 0.56
N VAL A 223 27.22 4.00 0.13
CA VAL A 223 26.47 4.03 -1.14
C VAL A 223 27.40 3.98 -2.37
N GLU A 224 28.63 4.49 -2.24
CA GLU A 224 29.66 4.44 -3.29
C GLU A 224 30.40 3.10 -3.34
N SER A 225 30.26 2.24 -2.33
CA SER A 225 30.96 0.96 -2.26
C SER A 225 30.47 -0.06 -3.29
N GLU A 226 31.38 -0.93 -3.75
CA GLU A 226 31.01 -2.02 -4.66
C GLU A 226 30.07 -3.05 -3.99
N GLU A 227 30.18 -3.20 -2.67
CA GLU A 227 29.26 -4.06 -1.90
C GLU A 227 27.84 -3.56 -1.98
N TYR A 228 27.61 -2.25 -1.78
CA TYR A 228 26.29 -1.65 -1.92
C TYR A 228 25.76 -1.77 -3.35
N LYS A 229 26.57 -1.49 -4.36
CA LYS A 229 26.19 -1.61 -5.78
C LYS A 229 25.81 -3.04 -6.20
N ALA A 230 26.33 -4.04 -5.50
CA ALA A 230 25.96 -5.44 -5.70
C ALA A 230 24.70 -5.85 -4.89
N SER A 231 24.21 -4.99 -4.00
CA SER A 231 23.14 -5.32 -3.06
C SER A 231 21.73 -5.22 -3.67
N PRO A 232 20.75 -5.92 -3.09
CA PRO A 232 19.33 -5.74 -3.45
C PRO A 232 18.81 -4.31 -3.20
N ALA A 233 19.36 -3.60 -2.22
CA ALA A 233 19.03 -2.19 -1.95
C ALA A 233 19.35 -1.28 -3.13
N TYR A 234 20.51 -1.45 -3.74
CA TYR A 234 20.89 -0.71 -4.95
C TYR A 234 19.96 -1.03 -6.14
N ARG A 235 19.63 -2.32 -6.33
CA ARG A 235 18.69 -2.73 -7.38
C ARG A 235 17.30 -2.12 -7.19
N LEU A 236 16.80 -2.06 -5.95
CA LEU A 236 15.57 -1.34 -5.64
C LEU A 236 15.67 0.14 -5.99
N GLN A 237 16.77 0.80 -5.62
CA GLN A 237 17.00 2.21 -5.92
C GLN A 237 17.00 2.47 -7.44
N GLU A 238 17.70 1.67 -8.22
CA GLU A 238 17.73 1.80 -9.68
C GLU A 238 16.37 1.51 -10.32
N TYR A 239 15.64 0.49 -9.83
CA TYR A 239 14.29 0.22 -10.27
C TYR A 239 13.36 1.42 -10.02
N LEU A 240 13.41 2.05 -8.84
CA LEU A 240 12.59 3.22 -8.53
C LEU A 240 12.98 4.44 -9.38
N LYS A 241 14.26 4.67 -9.63
CA LYS A 241 14.75 5.73 -10.55
C LYS A 241 14.24 5.52 -11.98
N GLN A 242 14.29 4.27 -12.47
CA GLN A 242 13.77 3.93 -13.78
C GLN A 242 12.26 4.14 -13.84
N PHE A 243 11.53 3.64 -12.85
CA PHE A 243 10.08 3.86 -12.74
C PHE A 243 9.73 5.36 -12.78
N GLN A 244 10.39 6.20 -11.99
CA GLN A 244 10.14 7.64 -11.96
C GLN A 244 10.38 8.32 -13.32
N ARG A 245 11.35 7.85 -14.11
CA ARG A 245 11.67 8.40 -15.43
C ARG A 245 10.71 7.94 -16.53
N GLU A 246 10.28 6.68 -16.49
CA GLU A 246 9.60 6.05 -17.63
C GLU A 246 8.08 5.95 -17.46
N SER A 247 7.56 6.01 -16.22
CA SER A 247 6.14 5.82 -15.94
C SER A 247 5.28 7.08 -16.08
N GLY A 248 5.88 8.25 -16.28
CA GLY A 248 5.18 9.54 -16.18
C GLY A 248 4.98 10.02 -14.74
N TYR A 249 5.64 9.38 -13.76
CA TYR A 249 5.53 9.75 -12.35
C TYR A 249 5.90 11.22 -12.13
N ASN A 250 7.06 11.66 -12.64
CA ASN A 250 7.54 13.03 -12.49
C ASN A 250 6.81 14.03 -13.41
N ASP A 251 6.34 13.59 -14.58
CA ASP A 251 5.79 14.49 -15.61
C ASP A 251 4.26 14.62 -15.52
N VAL A 252 3.57 13.64 -14.95
CA VAL A 252 2.10 13.60 -14.87
C VAL A 252 1.60 13.57 -13.44
N PHE A 253 2.06 12.57 -12.64
CA PHE A 253 1.52 12.33 -11.31
C PHE A 253 1.92 13.44 -10.31
N ILE A 254 3.20 13.76 -10.20
CA ILE A 254 3.68 14.78 -9.26
C ILE A 254 3.10 16.17 -9.57
N PRO A 255 3.09 16.68 -10.84
CA PRO A 255 2.44 17.94 -11.17
C PRO A 255 0.93 17.95 -10.88
N ALA A 256 0.25 16.82 -11.09
CA ALA A 256 -1.17 16.71 -10.74
C ALA A 256 -1.38 16.75 -9.21
N MET A 257 -0.54 16.08 -8.41
CA MET A 257 -0.57 16.16 -6.95
C MET A 257 -0.32 17.57 -6.43
N GLN A 258 0.59 18.34 -7.05
CA GLN A 258 0.85 19.75 -6.69
C GLN A 258 -0.35 20.66 -6.96
N ARG A 259 -1.08 20.42 -8.05
CA ARG A 259 -2.32 21.16 -8.38
C ARG A 259 -3.49 20.75 -7.50
N LEU A 260 -3.57 19.46 -7.13
CA LEU A 260 -4.63 18.96 -6.28
C LEU A 260 -4.51 19.48 -4.85
N SER A 261 -3.29 19.48 -4.30
CA SER A 261 -3.02 19.80 -2.89
C SER A 261 -2.01 20.94 -2.76
N PRO A 262 -2.43 22.15 -2.36
CA PRO A 262 -1.51 23.24 -2.04
C PRO A 262 -0.47 22.87 -0.98
N ALA A 263 -0.88 22.08 0.02
CA ALA A 263 0.05 21.58 1.06
C ALA A 263 1.13 20.66 0.46
N TYR A 264 0.78 19.82 -0.49
CA TYR A 264 1.77 19.01 -1.21
C TYR A 264 2.70 19.86 -2.09
N CYS A 265 2.17 20.89 -2.73
CA CYS A 265 2.97 21.81 -3.53
C CYS A 265 4.06 22.49 -2.68
N GLU A 266 3.72 23.00 -1.51
CA GLU A 266 4.69 23.61 -0.59
C GLU A 266 5.70 22.60 -0.01
N TYR A 267 5.22 21.43 0.37
CA TYR A 267 6.09 20.31 0.79
C TYR A 267 7.11 19.96 -0.29
N HIS A 268 6.66 19.80 -1.54
CA HIS A 268 7.52 19.43 -2.66
C HIS A 268 8.56 20.51 -2.99
N LYS A 269 8.20 21.79 -2.92
CA LYS A 269 9.14 22.92 -3.07
C LYS A 269 10.21 22.90 -1.98
N SER A 270 9.80 22.69 -0.73
CA SER A 270 10.72 22.61 0.41
C SER A 270 11.68 21.42 0.26
N LEU A 271 11.16 20.27 -0.21
CA LEU A 271 11.98 19.10 -0.48
C LEU A 271 13.01 19.35 -1.60
N GLN A 272 12.60 20.02 -2.68
CA GLN A 272 13.51 20.37 -3.78
C GLN A 272 14.57 21.36 -3.33
N ALA A 273 14.22 22.39 -2.58
CA ALA A 273 15.16 23.36 -2.04
C ALA A 273 16.19 22.69 -1.11
N ALA A 274 15.73 21.80 -0.22
CA ALA A 274 16.65 21.02 0.63
C ALA A 274 17.58 20.13 -0.20
N ASN A 275 17.05 19.45 -1.21
CA ASN A 275 17.84 18.60 -2.08
C ASN A 275 18.93 19.39 -2.85
N GLU A 276 18.62 20.60 -3.32
CA GLU A 276 19.63 21.47 -3.96
C GLU A 276 20.79 21.84 -3.02
N VAL A 277 20.49 22.06 -1.74
CA VAL A 277 21.53 22.31 -0.72
C VAL A 277 22.39 21.05 -0.54
N PHE A 278 21.76 19.88 -0.39
CA PHE A 278 22.50 18.61 -0.26
C PHE A 278 23.39 18.33 -1.48
N LEU A 279 22.86 18.53 -2.71
CA LEU A 279 23.65 18.32 -3.93
C LEU A 279 24.90 19.23 -4.00
N ARG A 280 24.80 20.48 -3.56
CA ARG A 280 25.95 21.42 -3.50
C ARG A 280 27.03 20.99 -2.53
N HIS A 281 26.69 20.28 -1.45
CA HIS A 281 27.65 19.82 -0.45
C HIS A 281 28.30 18.46 -0.81
N PHE A 282 27.62 17.62 -1.62
CA PHE A 282 28.02 16.24 -1.84
C PHE A 282 28.33 15.88 -3.31
N LEU A 283 28.07 16.79 -4.26
CA LEU A 283 28.49 16.70 -5.67
C LEU A 283 29.51 17.77 -6.00
#